data_644d7de6e9be57c557411075ad1b24fd
#
_entry.id   644d7de6e9be57c557411075ad1b24fd
#
_cell.length_a   1.000
_cell.length_b   1.000
_cell.length_c   1.000
_cell.angle_alpha   90.00
_cell.angle_beta   90.00
_cell.angle_gamma   90.00
#
_symmetry.space_group_name_H-M   'P 1'
#
loop_
_entity.id
_entity.type
_entity.pdbx_description
1 polymer ?
#
loop_
_entity_poly.entity_id
_entity_poly.type
_entity_poly.pdbx_seq_one_letter_code
_entity_poly.pdbx_strand_id
1 'polypeptide(L)'
;LRLKLNRSKLGRLRRTSPIPRVLMNELPSVLLSGRLCVDTYSSAKELTHEEDYSLSYLAKKFANLSIQEFENQQISLLYTDSNRLSGLLKSLILNTNAIAQLSFGLQILPLTHQIATISGLPWNRCLRSNRSERVEYYLLHGFTQLGFIVPDKNVKQKLGKRKAKYTGGLVL
;
A
#
# COMPACT_ATOMS: atom_id res chain seq x y z
N LEU A 1 -0.82 22.19 -11.43
CA LEU A 1 -2.07 22.16 -10.63
C LEU A 1 -1.73 21.75 -9.20
N ARG A 2 -1.50 22.70 -8.30
CA ARG A 2 -1.43 22.40 -6.86
C ARG A 2 -2.87 22.11 -6.41
N LEU A 3 -3.24 20.84 -6.40
CA LEU A 3 -4.44 20.39 -5.71
C LEU A 3 -4.36 20.88 -4.26
N LYS A 4 -5.29 21.74 -3.85
CA LYS A 4 -5.44 22.12 -2.45
C LYS A 4 -5.95 20.88 -1.72
N LEU A 5 -5.02 20.06 -1.24
CA LEU A 5 -5.28 18.76 -0.58
C LEU A 5 -6.30 18.84 0.57
N ASN A 6 -6.48 20.02 1.16
CA ASN A 6 -7.50 20.27 2.19
C ASN A 6 -8.95 20.10 1.71
N ARG A 7 -9.21 20.06 0.41
CA ARG A 7 -10.54 19.92 -0.16
C ARG A 7 -10.85 18.52 -0.69
N SER A 8 -9.91 17.60 -0.67
CA SER A 8 -10.18 16.23 -1.10
C SER A 8 -11.05 15.50 -0.06
N LYS A 9 -12.34 15.32 -0.41
CA LYS A 9 -13.33 14.61 0.41
C LYS A 9 -13.32 13.10 0.18
N LEU A 10 -12.17 12.51 -0.13
CA LEU A 10 -12.05 11.07 -0.43
C LEU A 10 -12.11 10.21 0.82
N GLY A 11 -11.75 10.74 1.99
CA GLY A 11 -11.86 10.06 3.26
C GLY A 11 -13.27 10.11 3.87
N ARG A 12 -13.54 9.25 4.83
CA ARG A 12 -14.77 9.27 5.65
C ARG A 12 -14.69 10.22 6.84
N LEU A 13 -13.48 10.43 7.35
CA LEU A 13 -13.25 11.32 8.50
C LEU A 13 -13.05 12.75 8.03
N ARG A 14 -13.70 13.69 8.73
CA ARG A 14 -13.47 15.12 8.52
C ARG A 14 -12.07 15.46 9.01
N ARG A 15 -11.33 16.16 8.17
CA ARG A 15 -10.03 16.65 8.54
C ARG A 15 -10.14 18.07 9.07
N THR A 16 -9.62 18.30 10.27
CA THR A 16 -9.61 19.60 10.94
C THR A 16 -8.30 20.36 10.76
N SER A 17 -7.20 19.65 10.46
CA SER A 17 -5.87 20.24 10.32
C SER A 17 -5.24 20.00 8.94
N PRO A 18 -4.37 20.90 8.45
CA PRO A 18 -3.62 20.72 7.21
C PRO A 18 -2.66 19.52 7.36
N ILE A 19 -2.36 18.85 6.23
CA ILE A 19 -1.42 17.73 6.21
C ILE A 19 0.00 18.27 6.41
N PRO A 20 0.73 17.80 7.43
CA PRO A 20 2.14 18.14 7.58
C PRO A 20 2.95 17.66 6.37
N ARG A 21 3.96 18.45 5.95
CA ARG A 21 4.83 18.08 4.81
C ARG A 21 5.57 16.74 5.02
N VAL A 22 5.87 16.40 6.25
CA VAL A 22 6.53 15.14 6.64
C VAL A 22 5.71 13.90 6.29
N LEU A 23 4.38 14.01 6.18
CA LEU A 23 3.48 12.91 5.85
C LEU A 23 3.20 12.77 4.34
N MET A 24 3.95 13.43 3.48
CA MET A 24 3.76 13.34 2.02
C MET A 24 3.91 11.91 1.49
N ASN A 25 4.77 11.10 2.09
CA ASN A 25 4.93 9.68 1.72
C ASN A 25 3.75 8.80 2.18
N GLU A 26 3.00 9.26 3.19
CA GLU A 26 1.79 8.59 3.68
C GLU A 26 0.51 9.25 3.15
N LEU A 27 0.64 10.07 2.12
CA LEU A 27 -0.44 10.88 1.57
C LEU A 27 -1.73 10.10 1.30
N PRO A 28 -1.69 8.88 0.70
CA PRO A 28 -2.91 8.11 0.46
C PRO A 28 -3.67 7.81 1.76
N SER A 29 -2.98 7.40 2.82
CA SER A 29 -3.61 7.05 4.10
C SER A 29 -4.26 8.23 4.78
N VAL A 30 -3.67 9.41 4.60
CA VAL A 30 -4.14 10.65 5.20
C VAL A 30 -5.33 11.23 4.43
N LEU A 31 -5.31 11.16 3.08
CA LEU A 31 -6.40 11.60 2.21
C LEU A 31 -7.62 10.67 2.31
N LEU A 32 -7.38 9.39 2.49
CA LEU A 32 -8.40 8.34 2.56
C LEU A 32 -8.73 7.94 4.01
N SER A 33 -8.54 8.85 4.97
CA SER A 33 -8.81 8.58 6.39
C SER A 33 -10.19 7.94 6.60
N GLY A 34 -10.24 6.82 7.34
CA GLY A 34 -11.46 6.04 7.57
C GLY A 34 -11.85 5.11 6.41
N ARG A 35 -10.98 4.91 5.43
CA ARG A 35 -11.09 3.90 4.37
C ARG A 35 -9.86 3.01 4.37
N LEU A 36 -10.02 1.77 3.92
CA LEU A 36 -8.88 0.91 3.60
C LEU A 36 -8.29 1.35 2.27
N CYS A 37 -6.97 1.47 2.23
CA CYS A 37 -6.23 1.78 1.03
C CYS A 37 -5.34 0.59 0.67
N VAL A 38 -5.48 0.09 -0.54
CA VAL A 38 -4.72 -1.04 -1.07
C VAL A 38 -3.88 -0.57 -2.24
N ASP A 39 -2.60 -0.87 -2.21
CA ASP A 39 -1.70 -0.71 -3.35
C ASP A 39 -1.53 -2.07 -4.03
N THR A 40 -2.13 -2.21 -5.21
CA THR A 40 -2.07 -3.47 -5.98
C THR A 40 -0.68 -3.78 -6.50
N TYR A 41 0.14 -2.76 -6.80
CA TYR A 41 1.51 -2.94 -7.24
C TYR A 41 2.39 -3.56 -6.14
N SER A 42 2.36 -2.95 -4.95
CA SER A 42 3.10 -3.47 -3.80
C SER A 42 2.62 -4.85 -3.38
N SER A 43 1.30 -5.09 -3.44
CA SER A 43 0.69 -6.38 -3.13
C SER A 43 1.08 -7.45 -4.15
N ALA A 44 1.09 -7.13 -5.45
CA ALA A 44 1.54 -8.06 -6.48
C ALA A 44 3.01 -8.45 -6.27
N LYS A 45 3.88 -7.49 -5.97
CA LYS A 45 5.30 -7.79 -5.66
C LYS A 45 5.48 -8.69 -4.44
N GLU A 46 4.61 -8.59 -3.45
CA GLU A 46 4.68 -9.42 -2.25
C GLU A 46 4.15 -10.84 -2.50
N LEU A 47 3.10 -10.97 -3.31
CA LEU A 47 2.35 -12.21 -3.50
C LEU A 47 2.82 -13.03 -4.69
N THR A 48 3.41 -12.38 -5.70
CA THR A 48 3.83 -13.04 -6.95
C THR A 48 5.31 -12.82 -7.21
N HIS A 49 5.93 -13.78 -7.90
CA HIS A 49 7.31 -13.68 -8.36
C HIS A 49 7.30 -13.55 -9.88
N GLU A 50 7.08 -12.31 -10.36
CA GLU A 50 6.99 -12.01 -11.79
C GLU A 50 8.21 -11.23 -12.27
N GLU A 51 8.51 -11.34 -13.56
CA GLU A 51 9.60 -10.59 -14.19
C GLU A 51 9.18 -9.13 -14.42
N ASP A 52 7.90 -8.91 -14.77
CA ASP A 52 7.34 -7.59 -15.03
C ASP A 52 6.13 -7.32 -14.13
N TYR A 53 6.10 -6.14 -13.53
CA TYR A 53 5.01 -5.64 -12.69
C TYR A 53 4.26 -4.47 -13.32
N SER A 54 4.35 -4.30 -14.65
CA SER A 54 3.51 -3.33 -15.36
C SER A 54 2.04 -3.70 -15.24
N LEU A 55 1.17 -2.69 -15.26
CA LEU A 55 -0.27 -2.92 -15.14
C LEU A 55 -0.77 -3.76 -16.31
N SER A 56 -0.27 -3.54 -17.52
CA SER A 56 -0.61 -4.28 -18.73
C SER A 56 -0.27 -5.76 -18.62
N TYR A 57 0.92 -6.08 -18.12
CA TYR A 57 1.35 -7.46 -17.94
C TYR A 57 0.52 -8.18 -16.87
N LEU A 58 0.37 -7.58 -15.70
CA LEU A 58 -0.40 -8.17 -14.60
C LEU A 58 -1.88 -8.32 -14.95
N ALA A 59 -2.49 -7.33 -15.62
CA ALA A 59 -3.88 -7.39 -16.05
C ALA A 59 -4.12 -8.52 -17.07
N LYS A 60 -3.20 -8.70 -18.01
CA LYS A 60 -3.28 -9.79 -18.99
C LYS A 60 -3.17 -11.15 -18.31
N LYS A 61 -2.25 -11.31 -17.36
CA LYS A 61 -1.97 -12.60 -16.70
C LYS A 61 -3.05 -13.00 -15.69
N PHE A 62 -3.47 -12.08 -14.83
CA PHE A 62 -4.34 -12.38 -13.69
C PHE A 62 -5.81 -11.97 -13.89
N ALA A 63 -6.09 -11.05 -14.81
CA ALA A 63 -7.45 -10.56 -15.06
C ALA A 63 -7.92 -10.83 -16.50
N ASN A 64 -7.08 -11.43 -17.37
CA ASN A 64 -7.36 -11.64 -18.79
C ASN A 64 -7.82 -10.37 -19.54
N LEU A 65 -7.33 -9.21 -19.11
CA LEU A 65 -7.63 -7.90 -19.70
C LEU A 65 -6.44 -7.39 -20.50
N SER A 66 -6.69 -6.97 -21.74
CA SER A 66 -5.71 -6.25 -22.56
C SER A 66 -5.86 -4.75 -22.34
N ILE A 67 -4.80 -4.10 -21.89
CA ILE A 67 -4.75 -2.67 -21.60
C ILE A 67 -3.79 -2.02 -22.58
N GLN A 68 -4.21 -0.88 -23.12
CA GLN A 68 -3.34 -0.03 -23.92
C GLN A 68 -2.70 1.03 -23.03
N GLU A 69 -1.38 1.06 -23.00
CA GLU A 69 -0.61 2.08 -22.29
C GLU A 69 -0.34 3.27 -23.24
N PHE A 70 -0.46 4.48 -22.70
CA PHE A 70 -0.14 5.71 -23.42
C PHE A 70 1.14 6.30 -22.83
N GLU A 71 2.04 6.70 -23.69
CA GLU A 71 3.22 7.46 -23.27
C GLU A 71 2.83 8.86 -22.78
N ASN A 72 3.56 9.37 -21.78
CA ASN A 72 3.29 10.68 -21.20
C ASN A 72 3.29 11.83 -22.24
N GLN A 73 4.11 11.72 -23.27
CA GLN A 73 4.17 12.69 -24.36
C GLN A 73 2.89 12.71 -25.22
N GLN A 74 2.28 11.54 -25.39
CA GLN A 74 1.03 11.41 -26.16
C GLN A 74 -0.16 11.97 -25.40
N ILE A 75 -0.18 11.87 -24.06
CA ILE A 75 -1.29 12.32 -23.23
C ILE A 75 -1.58 13.79 -23.43
N SER A 76 -0.58 14.67 -23.55
CA SER A 76 -0.78 16.09 -23.76
C SER A 76 -1.48 16.41 -25.09
N LEU A 77 -1.20 15.63 -26.12
CA LEU A 77 -1.82 15.76 -27.44
C LEU A 77 -3.27 15.26 -27.46
N LEU A 78 -3.61 14.31 -26.59
CA LEU A 78 -4.96 13.76 -26.50
C LEU A 78 -5.98 14.75 -25.91
N TYR A 79 -5.51 15.77 -25.18
CA TYR A 79 -6.38 16.83 -24.64
C TYR A 79 -6.83 17.85 -25.67
N THR A 80 -6.23 17.90 -26.85
CA THR A 80 -6.53 18.92 -27.87
C THR A 80 -7.79 18.60 -28.69
N ASP A 81 -8.21 17.33 -28.72
CA ASP A 81 -9.34 16.88 -29.54
C ASP A 81 -10.35 16.10 -28.69
N SER A 82 -11.63 16.42 -28.82
CA SER A 82 -12.74 15.79 -28.08
C SER A 82 -12.81 14.26 -28.31
N ASN A 83 -12.62 13.82 -29.56
CA ASN A 83 -12.65 12.39 -29.88
C ASN A 83 -11.48 11.62 -29.26
N ARG A 84 -10.29 12.21 -29.28
CA ARG A 84 -9.10 11.65 -28.65
C ARG A 84 -9.23 11.61 -27.13
N LEU A 85 -9.81 12.67 -26.55
CA LEU A 85 -10.11 12.72 -25.12
C LEU A 85 -11.06 11.59 -24.69
N SER A 86 -12.08 11.29 -25.48
CA SER A 86 -12.99 10.17 -25.19
C SER A 86 -12.27 8.82 -25.18
N GLY A 87 -11.30 8.61 -26.05
CA GLY A 87 -10.43 7.44 -26.07
C GLY A 87 -9.57 7.32 -24.81
N LEU A 88 -8.98 8.44 -24.38
CA LEU A 88 -8.21 8.50 -23.12
C LEU A 88 -9.10 8.17 -21.92
N LEU A 89 -10.31 8.71 -21.84
CA LEU A 89 -11.23 8.41 -20.74
C LEU A 89 -11.62 6.92 -20.68
N LYS A 90 -11.90 6.32 -21.85
CA LYS A 90 -12.15 4.87 -21.92
C LYS A 90 -10.97 4.04 -21.39
N SER A 91 -9.75 4.41 -21.78
CA SER A 91 -8.54 3.74 -21.29
C SER A 91 -8.38 3.89 -19.77
N LEU A 92 -8.62 5.07 -19.21
CA LEU A 92 -8.57 5.28 -17.76
C LEU A 92 -9.61 4.43 -17.01
N ILE A 93 -10.81 4.28 -17.57
CA ILE A 93 -11.85 3.39 -17.00
C ILE A 93 -11.40 1.93 -17.05
N LEU A 94 -10.82 1.50 -18.17
CA LEU A 94 -10.28 0.13 -18.30
C LEU A 94 -9.15 -0.12 -17.31
N ASN A 95 -8.22 0.81 -17.14
CA ASN A 95 -7.15 0.71 -16.17
C ASN A 95 -7.69 0.60 -14.73
N THR A 96 -8.69 1.40 -14.40
CA THR A 96 -9.32 1.36 -13.08
C THR A 96 -10.02 0.03 -12.83
N ASN A 97 -10.74 -0.49 -13.84
CA ASN A 97 -11.37 -1.80 -13.77
C ASN A 97 -10.33 -2.93 -13.61
N ALA A 98 -9.23 -2.84 -14.34
CA ALA A 98 -8.15 -3.82 -14.25
C ALA A 98 -7.51 -3.84 -12.84
N ILE A 99 -7.26 -2.68 -12.24
CA ILE A 99 -6.76 -2.59 -10.86
C ILE A 99 -7.74 -3.24 -9.88
N ALA A 100 -9.05 -3.00 -10.05
CA ALA A 100 -10.07 -3.65 -9.22
C ALA A 100 -10.07 -5.17 -9.41
N GLN A 101 -10.04 -5.64 -10.65
CA GLN A 101 -10.01 -7.08 -10.96
C GLN A 101 -8.73 -7.76 -10.47
N LEU A 102 -7.58 -7.10 -10.58
CA LEU A 102 -6.32 -7.58 -10.00
C LEU A 102 -6.41 -7.73 -8.48
N SER A 103 -7.02 -6.78 -7.79
CA SER A 103 -7.17 -6.87 -6.33
C SER A 103 -8.03 -8.07 -5.91
N PHE A 104 -9.04 -8.44 -6.69
CA PHE A 104 -9.86 -9.64 -6.48
C PHE A 104 -9.13 -10.92 -6.94
N GLY A 105 -8.51 -10.92 -8.10
CA GLY A 105 -7.78 -12.06 -8.63
C GLY A 105 -6.62 -12.51 -7.74
N LEU A 106 -5.89 -11.57 -7.18
CA LEU A 106 -4.82 -11.83 -6.21
C LEU A 106 -5.34 -12.05 -4.79
N GLN A 107 -6.64 -11.97 -4.55
CA GLN A 107 -7.28 -12.14 -3.24
C GLN A 107 -6.63 -11.30 -2.12
N ILE A 108 -6.20 -10.08 -2.44
CA ILE A 108 -5.42 -9.22 -1.54
C ILE A 108 -6.17 -8.95 -0.24
N LEU A 109 -7.46 -8.63 -0.31
CA LEU A 109 -8.26 -8.29 0.86
C LEU A 109 -8.47 -9.48 1.80
N PRO A 110 -8.96 -10.66 1.36
CA PRO A 110 -9.15 -11.79 2.25
C PRO A 110 -7.83 -12.29 2.84
N LEU A 111 -6.77 -12.36 2.04
CA LEU A 111 -5.46 -12.79 2.50
C LEU A 111 -4.89 -11.86 3.58
N THR A 112 -4.89 -10.55 3.33
CA THR A 112 -4.37 -9.59 4.31
C THR A 112 -5.24 -9.49 5.55
N HIS A 113 -6.56 -9.74 5.44
CA HIS A 113 -7.44 -9.84 6.60
C HIS A 113 -7.07 -11.05 7.48
N GLN A 114 -6.82 -12.22 6.89
CA GLN A 114 -6.35 -13.40 7.63
C GLN A 114 -5.01 -13.14 8.32
N ILE A 115 -4.05 -12.53 7.61
CA ILE A 115 -2.76 -12.16 8.19
C ILE A 115 -2.94 -11.17 9.35
N ALA A 116 -3.81 -10.18 9.22
CA ALA A 116 -4.13 -9.24 10.28
C ALA A 116 -4.73 -9.93 11.52
N THR A 117 -5.62 -10.90 11.31
CA THR A 117 -6.23 -11.70 12.38
C THR A 117 -5.19 -12.53 13.12
N ILE A 118 -4.27 -13.19 12.40
CA ILE A 118 -3.22 -14.04 12.99
C ILE A 118 -2.20 -13.18 13.73
N SER A 119 -1.76 -12.07 13.15
CA SER A 119 -0.73 -11.22 13.74
C SER A 119 -1.25 -10.29 14.84
N GLY A 120 -2.57 -10.04 14.91
CA GLY A 120 -3.15 -9.02 15.78
C GLY A 120 -2.85 -7.58 15.36
N LEU A 121 -2.29 -7.38 14.17
CA LEU A 121 -1.99 -6.06 13.63
C LEU A 121 -3.26 -5.43 13.04
N PRO A 122 -3.54 -4.12 13.27
CA PRO A 122 -4.66 -3.45 12.62
C PRO A 122 -4.61 -3.59 11.09
N TRP A 123 -5.73 -3.93 10.46
CA TRP A 123 -5.78 -4.29 9.04
C TRP A 123 -5.22 -3.22 8.10
N ASN A 124 -5.52 -1.95 8.37
CA ASN A 124 -4.96 -0.83 7.59
C ASN A 124 -3.42 -0.76 7.66
N ARG A 125 -2.82 -1.20 8.75
CA ARG A 125 -1.35 -1.32 8.88
C ARG A 125 -0.86 -2.57 8.18
N CYS A 126 -1.57 -3.69 8.29
CA CYS A 126 -1.24 -4.92 7.60
C CYS A 126 -1.16 -4.73 6.07
N LEU A 127 -2.06 -3.92 5.50
CA LEU A 127 -2.04 -3.58 4.07
C LEU A 127 -0.84 -2.75 3.61
N ARG A 128 -0.17 -2.06 4.54
CA ARG A 128 0.94 -1.14 4.24
C ARG A 128 2.27 -1.54 4.86
N SER A 129 2.24 -2.40 5.88
CA SER A 129 3.42 -2.72 6.66
C SER A 129 4.26 -3.82 6.00
N ASN A 130 5.56 -3.74 6.27
CA ASN A 130 6.50 -4.78 5.92
C ASN A 130 6.25 -6.06 6.74
N ARG A 131 6.74 -7.19 6.24
CA ARG A 131 6.67 -8.50 6.93
C ARG A 131 7.19 -8.46 8.36
N SER A 132 8.25 -7.68 8.61
CA SER A 132 8.85 -7.54 9.95
C SER A 132 7.87 -7.01 10.99
N GLU A 133 7.00 -6.04 10.64
CA GLU A 133 6.01 -5.49 11.57
C GLU A 133 4.93 -6.54 11.91
N ARG A 134 4.50 -7.32 10.93
CA ARG A 134 3.53 -8.42 11.13
C ARG A 134 4.09 -9.49 12.07
N VAL A 135 5.34 -9.88 11.87
CA VAL A 135 6.04 -10.85 12.73
C VAL A 135 6.24 -10.29 14.14
N GLU A 136 6.62 -9.02 14.25
CA GLU A 136 6.79 -8.37 15.55
C GLU A 136 5.49 -8.40 16.38
N TYR A 137 4.37 -8.02 15.79
CA TYR A 137 3.08 -8.07 16.49
C TYR A 137 2.68 -9.48 16.87
N TYR A 138 2.87 -10.45 15.99
CA TYR A 138 2.63 -11.86 16.29
C TYR A 138 3.45 -12.35 17.49
N LEU A 139 4.74 -12.03 17.52
CA LEU A 139 5.63 -12.37 18.62
C LEU A 139 5.25 -11.66 19.92
N LEU A 140 4.84 -10.37 19.86
CA LEU A 140 4.37 -9.63 21.02
C LEU A 140 3.18 -10.32 21.69
N HIS A 141 2.20 -10.78 20.90
CA HIS A 141 1.07 -11.53 21.43
C HIS A 141 1.51 -12.86 22.07
N GLY A 142 2.39 -13.61 21.42
CA GLY A 142 2.94 -14.85 21.95
C GLY A 142 3.70 -14.64 23.27
N PHE A 143 4.55 -13.63 23.34
CA PHE A 143 5.31 -13.31 24.56
C PHE A 143 4.38 -12.85 25.69
N THR A 144 3.34 -12.08 25.38
CA THR A 144 2.35 -11.67 26.39
C THR A 144 1.61 -12.88 26.97
N GLN A 145 1.23 -13.85 26.13
CA GLN A 145 0.59 -15.09 26.59
C GLN A 145 1.51 -15.93 27.51
N LEU A 146 2.82 -15.87 27.27
CA LEU A 146 3.83 -16.53 28.10
C LEU A 146 4.21 -15.73 29.35
N GLY A 147 3.61 -14.56 29.59
CA GLY A 147 3.88 -13.69 30.72
C GLY A 147 5.13 -12.82 30.59
N PHE A 148 5.75 -12.75 29.40
CA PHE A 148 6.91 -11.91 29.16
C PHE A 148 6.52 -10.47 28.79
N ILE A 149 7.26 -9.50 29.32
CA ILE A 149 7.14 -8.09 28.97
C ILE A 149 8.28 -7.74 28.01
N VAL A 150 7.93 -7.35 26.78
CA VAL A 150 8.91 -6.95 25.76
C VAL A 150 9.28 -5.48 25.98
N PRO A 151 10.59 -5.14 26.09
CA PRO A 151 11.02 -3.75 26.29
C PRO A 151 10.74 -2.90 25.07
N ASP A 152 10.33 -1.62 25.30
CA ASP A 152 10.11 -0.65 24.23
C ASP A 152 11.43 -0.33 23.49
N LYS A 153 11.39 -0.35 22.18
CA LYS A 153 12.53 -0.01 21.31
C LYS A 153 13.04 1.42 21.52
N ASN A 154 12.16 2.34 21.90
CA ASN A 154 12.48 3.77 22.00
C ASN A 154 13.22 4.15 23.30
N VAL A 155 13.22 3.29 24.32
CA VAL A 155 13.90 3.57 25.60
C VAL A 155 15.42 3.67 25.42
N LYS A 156 15.99 2.94 24.45
CA LYS A 156 17.44 2.92 24.19
C LYS A 156 17.95 4.21 23.56
N GLN A 157 17.14 4.93 22.80
CA GLN A 157 17.53 6.21 22.18
C GLN A 157 17.54 7.38 23.18
N LYS A 158 16.65 7.36 24.19
CA LYS A 158 16.55 8.43 25.19
C LYS A 158 17.63 8.36 26.27
N LEU A 159 18.25 7.20 26.49
CA LEU A 159 19.22 6.98 27.56
C LEU A 159 20.69 7.00 27.12
N GLY A 160 21.01 7.32 25.88
CA GLY A 160 22.40 7.45 25.39
C GLY A 160 23.23 6.18 25.48
N LYS A 161 22.64 5.04 25.81
CA LYS A 161 23.36 3.79 26.04
C LYS A 161 23.46 2.92 24.78
N ARG A 162 24.65 2.38 24.61
CA ARG A 162 25.18 1.46 23.59
C ARG A 162 24.11 0.80 22.71
N LYS A 163 24.23 1.02 21.40
CA LYS A 163 23.51 0.23 20.38
C LYS A 163 23.74 -1.24 20.68
N ALA A 164 22.66 -2.00 20.85
CA ALA A 164 22.75 -3.46 20.94
C ALA A 164 23.44 -3.96 19.66
N LYS A 165 24.63 -4.55 19.82
CA LYS A 165 25.41 -5.06 18.70
C LYS A 165 24.88 -6.49 18.43
N TYR A 166 24.14 -6.63 17.34
CA TYR A 166 23.74 -7.94 16.85
C TYR A 166 24.83 -8.48 15.93
N THR A 167 25.35 -9.64 16.26
CA THR A 167 26.46 -10.27 15.51
C THR A 167 26.00 -11.06 14.28
N GLY A 168 24.69 -11.09 14.02
CA GLY A 168 24.10 -11.89 12.94
C GLY A 168 23.55 -13.23 13.41
N GLY A 169 22.81 -13.92 12.55
CA GLY A 169 22.37 -15.29 12.76
C GLY A 169 23.42 -16.28 12.28
N LEU A 170 23.42 -17.48 12.86
CA LEU A 170 24.21 -18.59 12.34
C LEU A 170 23.60 -19.01 11.00
N VAL A 171 24.39 -18.96 9.94
CA VAL A 171 24.03 -19.53 8.63
C VAL A 171 24.77 -20.85 8.52
N LEU A 172 24.01 -21.94 8.54
CA LEU A 172 24.52 -23.30 8.33
C LEU A 172 24.52 -23.63 6.85
#